data_18de24c4f47d87e1dce7ad1b4f73c9c7
#
_entry.id   18de24c4f47d87e1dce7ad1b4f73c9c7
#
_cell.length_a   1.000
_cell.length_b   1.000
_cell.length_c   1.000
_cell.angle_alpha   90.00
_cell.angle_beta   90.00
_cell.angle_gamma   90.00
#
_symmetry.space_group_name_H-M   'P 1'
#
loop_
_entity.id
_entity.type
_entity.pdbx_description
1 polymer ?
#
loop_
_entity_poly.entity_id
_entity_poly.type
_entity_poly.pdbx_seq_one_letter_code
_entity_poly.pdbx_strand_id
1 'polypeptide(L)'
;MLHLLKYSFLSKIRNFNIVFWPLVFPLVLGTFFYFAFGNINEADFQTVPVAVVKEASADTFFMTYLDEVEKSSPDLLKAEEMSEKEALEALHAKKVEGIYYVGKEPSLTVAGTGIEESILQTVLDSCENTRTTITNIMKKNPQMDMETMKSLLSSDSLVREVSLGGRTIDGNVQLFYALIAMACLYGCFIGFGSAIGIQANITPLAARRCVTPTHKLKLILTDQLTSFALGYVDVIILILYLRYILNLDFQGQMGKMLVVSFFGSLIGVSMGMFIGSFGKMQEGVRIGLMLGISMVSSFLAGLMNGNMKDIVEKSVPFVNRINPASLISDAFYCINVYDDMTRYYRNLITLAVMCVVLVMASFFMVRRERYDSI
;
A
#
# COMPACT_ATOMS: atom_id res chain seq x y z
N MET A 1 18.09 -37.55 0.29
CA MET A 1 17.52 -36.23 0.06
C MET A 1 16.78 -35.69 1.28
N LEU A 2 15.84 -36.41 1.86
CA LEU A 2 15.07 -35.97 3.05
C LEU A 2 15.94 -35.55 4.24
N HIS A 3 17.02 -36.27 4.53
CA HIS A 3 17.95 -35.94 5.59
C HIS A 3 18.64 -34.58 5.36
N LEU A 4 19.11 -34.32 4.12
CA LEU A 4 19.71 -33.03 3.76
C LEU A 4 18.70 -31.87 3.86
N LEU A 5 17.44 -32.07 3.41
CA LEU A 5 16.35 -31.09 3.55
C LEU A 5 16.10 -30.75 5.02
N LYS A 6 15.99 -31.77 5.89
CA LYS A 6 15.74 -31.59 7.34
C LYS A 6 16.84 -30.73 7.99
N TYR A 7 18.11 -31.04 7.74
CA TYR A 7 19.21 -30.31 8.38
C TYR A 7 19.43 -28.92 7.77
N SER A 8 19.19 -28.76 6.45
CA SER A 8 19.21 -27.43 5.82
C SER A 8 18.12 -26.55 6.43
N PHE A 9 16.90 -27.06 6.61
CA PHE A 9 15.79 -26.35 7.24
C PHE A 9 16.08 -25.94 8.70
N LEU A 10 16.55 -26.89 9.51
CA LEU A 10 16.91 -26.61 10.91
C LEU A 10 18.04 -25.58 11.05
N SER A 11 19.02 -25.63 10.15
CA SER A 11 20.15 -24.67 10.12
C SER A 11 19.65 -23.25 9.84
N LYS A 12 18.66 -23.09 8.94
CA LYS A 12 18.11 -21.79 8.57
C LYS A 12 17.23 -21.21 9.65
N ILE A 13 16.33 -21.98 10.23
CA ILE A 13 15.46 -21.50 11.32
C ILE A 13 16.25 -21.04 12.55
N ARG A 14 17.41 -21.67 12.82
CA ARG A 14 18.28 -21.28 13.94
C ARG A 14 19.08 -20.00 13.70
N ASN A 15 19.08 -19.48 12.48
CA ASN A 15 19.77 -18.24 12.14
C ASN A 15 18.80 -17.06 12.28
N PHE A 16 19.04 -16.21 13.28
CA PHE A 16 18.19 -15.06 13.60
C PHE A 16 17.95 -14.15 12.38
N ASN A 17 18.99 -13.80 11.62
CA ASN A 17 18.87 -12.90 10.48
C ASN A 17 18.00 -13.49 9.34
N ILE A 18 18.03 -14.81 9.17
CA ILE A 18 17.23 -15.50 8.16
C ILE A 18 15.75 -15.54 8.51
N VAL A 19 15.40 -15.52 9.80
CA VAL A 19 14.02 -15.53 10.27
C VAL A 19 13.49 -14.11 10.49
N PHE A 20 14.31 -13.23 11.04
CA PHE A 20 13.89 -11.89 11.43
C PHE A 20 13.44 -11.04 10.22
N TRP A 21 14.28 -10.92 9.21
CA TRP A 21 14.02 -10.03 8.08
C TRP A 21 12.84 -10.46 7.20
N PRO A 22 12.68 -11.76 6.82
CA PRO A 22 11.56 -12.17 5.99
C PRO A 22 10.24 -12.34 6.75
N LEU A 23 10.27 -12.69 8.04
CA LEU A 23 9.07 -12.98 8.81
C LEU A 23 8.73 -11.90 9.84
N VAL A 24 9.62 -11.64 10.81
CA VAL A 24 9.30 -10.78 11.96
C VAL A 24 9.15 -9.33 11.51
N PHE A 25 10.05 -8.82 10.71
CA PHE A 25 10.03 -7.43 10.27
C PHE A 25 8.76 -7.06 9.48
N PRO A 26 8.28 -7.83 8.47
CA PRO A 26 7.02 -7.54 7.79
C PRO A 26 5.79 -7.65 8.70
N LEU A 27 5.76 -8.55 9.69
CA LEU A 27 4.68 -8.64 10.67
C LEU A 27 4.60 -7.38 11.54
N VAL A 28 5.75 -6.93 12.06
CA VAL A 28 5.83 -5.69 12.85
C VAL A 28 5.42 -4.48 12.01
N LEU A 29 5.96 -4.37 10.80
CA LEU A 29 5.63 -3.25 9.90
C LEU A 29 4.15 -3.26 9.49
N GLY A 30 3.57 -4.43 9.24
CA GLY A 30 2.14 -4.58 8.97
C GLY A 30 1.27 -4.12 10.13
N THR A 31 1.69 -4.42 11.36
CA THR A 31 1.02 -3.95 12.57
C THR A 31 1.09 -2.42 12.69
N PHE A 32 2.26 -1.83 12.46
CA PHE A 32 2.40 -0.38 12.44
C PHE A 32 1.54 0.29 11.36
N PHE A 33 1.50 -0.29 10.17
CA PHE A 33 0.65 0.23 9.10
C PHE A 33 -0.84 0.15 9.46
N TYR A 34 -1.26 -0.92 10.12
CA TYR A 34 -2.64 -1.06 10.59
C TYR A 34 -2.99 0.04 11.60
N PHE A 35 -2.15 0.30 12.60
CA PHE A 35 -2.40 1.37 13.57
C PHE A 35 -2.28 2.77 12.96
N ALA A 36 -1.38 2.97 12.00
CA ALA A 36 -1.18 4.27 11.37
C ALA A 36 -2.24 4.62 10.33
N PHE A 37 -2.72 3.63 9.60
CA PHE A 37 -3.56 3.84 8.41
C PHE A 37 -4.88 3.07 8.45
N GLY A 38 -5.03 2.06 9.31
CA GLY A 38 -6.21 1.21 9.38
C GLY A 38 -7.48 1.94 9.83
N ASN A 39 -7.34 2.97 10.65
CA ASN A 39 -8.46 3.76 11.17
C ASN A 39 -8.70 5.07 10.41
N ILE A 40 -7.97 5.34 9.32
CA ILE A 40 -8.17 6.60 8.58
C ILE A 40 -9.55 6.67 7.93
N ASN A 41 -10.13 5.52 7.57
CA ASN A 41 -11.49 5.45 7.02
C ASN A 41 -12.57 5.27 8.11
N GLU A 42 -12.19 4.83 9.31
CA GLU A 42 -13.04 4.75 10.51
C GLU A 42 -12.68 5.85 11.54
N ALA A 43 -11.74 6.74 11.23
CA ALA A 43 -11.66 7.97 11.99
C ALA A 43 -13.04 8.58 11.86
N ASP A 44 -13.84 8.47 12.94
CA ASP A 44 -15.06 9.21 13.11
C ASP A 44 -14.79 10.61 12.58
N PHE A 45 -15.37 10.91 11.44
CA PHE A 45 -15.33 12.25 10.88
C PHE A 45 -15.92 13.10 12.00
N GLN A 46 -15.06 13.72 12.81
CA GLN A 46 -15.56 14.56 13.89
C GLN A 46 -16.27 15.68 13.16
N THR A 47 -17.56 15.75 13.42
CA THR A 47 -18.42 16.81 12.90
C THR A 47 -17.67 18.13 13.08
N VAL A 48 -17.40 18.84 11.99
CA VAL A 48 -16.61 20.08 12.03
C VAL A 48 -17.46 21.16 12.69
N PRO A 49 -17.13 21.62 13.91
CA PRO A 49 -17.87 22.67 14.58
C PRO A 49 -17.56 24.01 13.92
N VAL A 50 -18.60 24.73 13.50
CA VAL A 50 -18.46 26.03 12.84
C VAL A 50 -19.39 27.07 13.48
N ALA A 51 -18.87 28.27 13.71
CA ALA A 51 -19.65 29.40 14.17
C ALA A 51 -20.31 30.13 12.98
N VAL A 52 -21.53 30.54 13.15
CA VAL A 52 -22.27 31.35 12.16
C VAL A 52 -22.62 32.70 12.77
N VAL A 53 -22.09 33.76 12.16
CA VAL A 53 -22.33 35.14 12.57
C VAL A 53 -23.23 35.82 11.54
N LYS A 54 -24.40 36.24 11.96
CA LYS A 54 -25.40 36.94 11.12
C LYS A 54 -25.12 38.42 11.11
N GLU A 55 -24.92 38.98 9.92
CA GLU A 55 -24.90 40.41 9.70
C GLU A 55 -26.32 40.97 9.50
N ALA A 56 -26.46 42.30 9.58
CA ALA A 56 -27.74 42.97 9.43
C ALA A 56 -28.49 42.71 8.09
N SER A 57 -27.73 42.24 7.06
CA SER A 57 -28.29 41.83 5.77
C SER A 57 -27.95 40.36 5.48
N ALA A 58 -28.36 39.46 6.39
CA ALA A 58 -28.05 38.05 6.27
C ALA A 58 -28.61 37.44 4.98
N ASP A 59 -27.76 36.66 4.28
CA ASP A 59 -28.14 35.92 3.09
C ASP A 59 -28.98 34.69 3.45
N THR A 60 -30.26 34.77 3.18
CA THR A 60 -31.23 33.70 3.46
C THR A 60 -30.89 32.43 2.67
N PHE A 61 -30.31 32.56 1.48
CA PHE A 61 -29.91 31.40 0.66
C PHE A 61 -28.79 30.58 1.32
N PHE A 62 -27.75 31.24 1.82
CA PHE A 62 -26.65 30.57 2.49
C PHE A 62 -27.09 29.85 3.76
N MET A 63 -27.96 30.47 4.55
CA MET A 63 -28.55 29.86 5.75
C MET A 63 -29.37 28.61 5.42
N THR A 64 -30.21 28.67 4.40
CA THR A 64 -31.00 27.51 3.95
C THR A 64 -30.12 26.41 3.42
N TYR A 65 -29.04 26.76 2.72
CA TYR A 65 -28.06 25.80 2.21
C TYR A 65 -27.32 25.10 3.36
N LEU A 66 -26.85 25.82 4.38
CA LEU A 66 -26.22 25.23 5.56
C LEU A 66 -27.17 24.29 6.31
N ASP A 67 -28.40 24.68 6.52
CA ASP A 67 -29.44 23.84 7.15
C ASP A 67 -29.69 22.54 6.37
N GLU A 68 -29.65 22.60 5.03
CA GLU A 68 -29.82 21.42 4.17
C GLU A 68 -28.60 20.51 4.23
N VAL A 69 -27.38 21.06 4.25
CA VAL A 69 -26.12 20.30 4.41
C VAL A 69 -26.09 19.61 5.77
N GLU A 70 -26.47 20.30 6.85
CA GLU A 70 -26.54 19.73 8.20
C GLU A 70 -27.56 18.59 8.31
N LYS A 71 -28.72 18.72 7.62
CA LYS A 71 -29.74 17.66 7.59
C LYS A 71 -29.38 16.47 6.73
N SER A 72 -28.75 16.71 5.57
CA SER A 72 -28.36 15.65 4.63
C SER A 72 -27.11 14.91 5.07
N SER A 73 -26.24 15.57 5.81
CA SER A 73 -24.96 15.03 6.28
C SER A 73 -24.66 15.49 7.70
N PRO A 74 -25.36 14.97 8.72
CA PRO A 74 -25.24 15.42 10.12
C PRO A 74 -23.84 15.19 10.71
N ASP A 75 -23.07 14.28 10.11
CA ASP A 75 -21.70 13.98 10.53
C ASP A 75 -20.67 14.92 9.90
N LEU A 76 -21.06 15.77 8.92
CA LEU A 76 -20.11 16.60 8.19
C LEU A 76 -19.78 17.90 8.95
N LEU A 77 -20.78 18.65 9.35
CA LEU A 77 -20.61 19.92 10.04
C LEU A 77 -21.71 20.17 11.07
N LYS A 78 -21.39 20.92 12.12
CA LYS A 78 -22.33 21.41 13.12
C LYS A 78 -22.22 22.92 13.20
N ALA A 79 -23.28 23.61 12.77
CA ALA A 79 -23.34 25.04 12.75
C ALA A 79 -23.95 25.56 14.06
N GLU A 80 -23.28 26.47 14.76
CA GLU A 80 -23.78 27.11 15.95
C GLU A 80 -23.83 28.63 15.73
N GLU A 81 -25.04 29.21 15.86
CA GLU A 81 -25.20 30.66 15.77
C GLU A 81 -24.64 31.34 17.01
N MET A 82 -23.76 32.30 16.83
CA MET A 82 -23.19 33.07 17.94
C MET A 82 -22.89 34.52 17.53
N SER A 83 -22.64 35.39 18.52
CA SER A 83 -22.17 36.72 18.24
C SER A 83 -20.75 36.73 17.73
N GLU A 84 -20.36 37.77 16.96
CA GLU A 84 -19.00 37.88 16.40
C GLU A 84 -17.90 37.75 17.47
N LYS A 85 -18.16 38.36 18.65
CA LYS A 85 -17.19 38.33 19.75
C LYS A 85 -17.05 36.93 20.36
N GLU A 86 -18.12 36.21 20.53
CA GLU A 86 -18.13 34.83 21.02
C GLU A 86 -17.51 33.88 19.98
N ALA A 87 -17.81 34.09 18.69
CA ALA A 87 -17.26 33.30 17.60
C ALA A 87 -15.71 33.43 17.53
N LEU A 88 -15.17 34.65 17.66
CA LEU A 88 -13.74 34.87 17.69
C LEU A 88 -13.07 34.25 18.93
N GLU A 89 -13.69 34.36 20.09
CA GLU A 89 -13.22 33.69 21.32
C GLU A 89 -13.26 32.18 21.18
N ALA A 90 -14.30 31.60 20.58
CA ALA A 90 -14.40 30.17 20.31
C ALA A 90 -13.36 29.67 19.30
N LEU A 91 -13.06 30.46 18.25
CA LEU A 91 -12.03 30.17 17.27
C LEU A 91 -10.63 30.16 17.89
N HIS A 92 -10.31 31.20 18.72
CA HIS A 92 -9.06 31.26 19.45
C HIS A 92 -8.91 30.13 20.47
N ALA A 93 -10.01 29.70 21.09
CA ALA A 93 -10.03 28.57 22.04
C ALA A 93 -10.07 27.19 21.34
N LYS A 94 -10.05 27.13 20.00
CA LYS A 94 -10.19 25.92 19.19
C LYS A 94 -11.43 25.10 19.53
N LYS A 95 -12.53 25.79 19.82
CA LYS A 95 -13.86 25.15 20.02
C LYS A 95 -14.61 25.04 18.70
N VAL A 96 -14.30 25.93 17.74
CA VAL A 96 -14.79 25.92 16.36
C VAL A 96 -13.60 26.04 15.42
N GLU A 97 -13.69 25.41 14.25
CA GLU A 97 -12.62 25.38 13.25
C GLU A 97 -12.73 26.53 12.24
N GLY A 98 -13.87 27.19 12.20
CA GLY A 98 -14.08 28.35 11.35
C GLY A 98 -15.30 29.18 11.75
N ILE A 99 -15.41 30.37 11.14
CA ILE A 99 -16.53 31.30 11.31
C ILE A 99 -17.07 31.65 9.93
N TYR A 100 -18.34 31.39 9.68
CA TYR A 100 -19.05 31.90 8.52
C TYR A 100 -19.68 33.25 8.86
N TYR A 101 -19.33 34.28 8.13
CA TYR A 101 -19.98 35.57 8.17
C TYR A 101 -21.07 35.60 7.09
N VAL A 102 -22.31 35.65 7.53
CA VAL A 102 -23.47 35.60 6.62
C VAL A 102 -23.93 37.03 6.37
N GLY A 103 -23.27 37.71 5.41
CA GLY A 103 -23.63 39.02 4.89
C GLY A 103 -24.23 38.94 3.49
N LYS A 104 -24.07 40.01 2.69
CA LYS A 104 -24.42 39.98 1.23
C LYS A 104 -23.60 38.99 0.42
N GLU A 105 -22.34 38.84 0.75
CA GLU A 105 -21.40 37.87 0.23
C GLU A 105 -20.93 37.05 1.41
N PRO A 106 -21.27 35.74 1.48
CA PRO A 106 -20.83 34.90 2.58
C PRO A 106 -19.27 34.78 2.56
N SER A 107 -18.68 34.86 3.72
CA SER A 107 -17.22 34.70 3.86
C SER A 107 -16.86 33.76 5.00
N LEU A 108 -15.67 33.17 4.91
CA LEU A 108 -15.14 32.22 5.88
C LEU A 108 -13.86 32.74 6.50
N THR A 109 -13.76 32.70 7.81
CA THR A 109 -12.52 32.94 8.57
C THR A 109 -12.15 31.65 9.28
N VAL A 110 -10.91 31.19 9.10
CA VAL A 110 -10.36 29.96 9.71
C VAL A 110 -9.09 30.27 10.49
N ALA A 111 -8.78 29.45 11.50
CA ALA A 111 -7.59 29.64 12.34
C ALA A 111 -6.33 28.99 11.77
N GLY A 112 -6.45 28.09 10.80
CA GLY A 112 -5.34 27.29 10.26
C GLY A 112 -5.55 26.85 8.83
N THR A 113 -4.77 25.83 8.44
CA THR A 113 -4.87 25.13 7.15
C THR A 113 -4.82 23.64 7.42
N GLY A 114 -5.96 23.01 7.53
CA GLY A 114 -6.15 21.59 7.79
C GLY A 114 -7.24 20.97 6.91
N ILE A 115 -7.64 19.77 7.22
CA ILE A 115 -8.71 19.05 6.53
C ILE A 115 -10.05 19.70 6.86
N GLU A 116 -10.27 20.03 8.13
CA GLU A 116 -11.50 20.63 8.64
C GLU A 116 -11.76 22.00 7.98
N GLU A 117 -10.76 22.86 7.92
CA GLU A 117 -10.86 24.15 7.26
C GLU A 117 -11.07 24.02 5.74
N SER A 118 -10.45 23.01 5.10
CA SER A 118 -10.67 22.71 3.68
C SER A 118 -12.12 22.26 3.41
N ILE A 119 -12.74 21.54 4.34
CA ILE A 119 -14.15 21.16 4.26
C ILE A 119 -15.03 22.40 4.33
N LEU A 120 -14.79 23.28 5.30
CA LEU A 120 -15.55 24.52 5.43
C LEU A 120 -15.45 25.38 4.16
N GLN A 121 -14.24 25.50 3.60
CA GLN A 121 -14.03 26.20 2.32
C GLN A 121 -14.80 25.54 1.18
N THR A 122 -14.77 24.20 1.10
CA THR A 122 -15.51 23.45 0.06
C THR A 122 -17.02 23.66 0.17
N VAL A 123 -17.57 23.72 1.38
CA VAL A 123 -19.00 24.00 1.60
C VAL A 123 -19.36 25.41 1.11
N LEU A 124 -18.53 26.42 1.39
CA LEU A 124 -18.73 27.78 0.91
C LEU A 124 -18.69 27.84 -0.62
N ASP A 125 -17.64 27.28 -1.24
CA ASP A 125 -17.46 27.25 -2.70
C ASP A 125 -18.62 26.51 -3.39
N SER A 126 -19.10 25.42 -2.78
CA SER A 126 -20.24 24.66 -3.26
C SER A 126 -21.55 25.44 -3.22
N CYS A 127 -21.76 26.25 -2.16
CA CYS A 127 -22.88 27.13 -2.06
C CYS A 127 -22.85 28.21 -3.17
N GLU A 128 -21.71 28.85 -3.41
CA GLU A 128 -21.54 29.86 -4.45
C GLU A 128 -21.76 29.29 -5.85
N ASN A 129 -21.22 28.09 -6.12
CA ASN A 129 -21.43 27.38 -7.38
C ASN A 129 -22.91 27.03 -7.60
N THR A 130 -23.59 26.59 -6.53
CA THR A 130 -25.02 26.28 -6.56
C THR A 130 -25.84 27.54 -6.83
N ARG A 131 -25.54 28.66 -6.16
CA ARG A 131 -26.16 29.96 -6.41
C ARG A 131 -25.98 30.40 -7.88
N THR A 132 -24.77 30.31 -8.38
CA THR A 132 -24.46 30.67 -9.77
C THR A 132 -25.24 29.81 -10.76
N THR A 133 -25.30 28.50 -10.49
CA THR A 133 -26.06 27.54 -11.29
C THR A 133 -27.53 27.85 -11.32
N ILE A 134 -28.14 28.10 -10.16
CA ILE A 134 -29.55 28.50 -10.05
C ILE A 134 -29.82 29.78 -10.81
N THR A 135 -28.95 30.78 -10.64
CA THR A 135 -29.10 32.07 -11.32
C THR A 135 -29.06 31.92 -12.85
N ASN A 136 -28.16 31.06 -13.34
CA ASN A 136 -28.04 30.77 -14.76
C ASN A 136 -29.23 29.98 -15.32
N ILE A 137 -29.78 29.05 -14.55
CA ILE A 137 -30.98 28.28 -14.92
C ILE A 137 -32.20 29.23 -14.97
N MET A 138 -32.39 30.10 -13.97
CA MET A 138 -33.47 31.08 -13.94
C MET A 138 -33.39 32.06 -15.12
N LYS A 139 -32.18 32.50 -15.50
CA LYS A 139 -32.00 33.37 -16.68
C LYS A 139 -32.38 32.68 -17.99
N LYS A 140 -32.15 31.38 -18.11
CA LYS A 140 -32.46 30.59 -19.33
C LYS A 140 -33.90 30.09 -19.37
N ASN A 141 -34.52 29.79 -18.23
CA ASN A 141 -35.88 29.26 -18.10
C ASN A 141 -36.66 29.99 -17.01
N PRO A 142 -37.19 31.16 -17.29
CA PRO A 142 -37.89 31.99 -16.28
C PRO A 142 -39.20 31.38 -15.72
N GLN A 143 -39.72 30.32 -16.36
CA GLN A 143 -40.96 29.64 -15.97
C GLN A 143 -40.75 28.35 -15.20
N MET A 144 -39.52 28.07 -14.72
CA MET A 144 -39.25 26.87 -13.98
C MET A 144 -39.84 26.93 -12.59
N ASP A 145 -40.58 25.88 -12.21
CA ASP A 145 -41.26 25.80 -10.92
C ASP A 145 -40.19 25.60 -9.79
N MET A 146 -40.46 26.25 -8.66
CA MET A 146 -39.59 26.21 -7.46
C MET A 146 -39.40 24.79 -6.91
N GLU A 147 -40.39 23.91 -7.07
CA GLU A 147 -40.37 22.52 -6.64
C GLU A 147 -39.39 21.68 -7.50
N THR A 148 -39.42 21.91 -8.81
CA THR A 148 -38.46 21.30 -9.76
C THR A 148 -37.04 21.79 -9.49
N MET A 149 -36.87 23.06 -9.13
CA MET A 149 -35.58 23.62 -8.74
C MET A 149 -35.04 23.01 -7.46
N LYS A 150 -35.92 22.83 -6.46
CA LYS A 150 -35.57 22.18 -5.19
C LYS A 150 -35.19 20.71 -5.36
N SER A 151 -35.83 19.98 -6.28
CA SER A 151 -35.49 18.60 -6.62
C SER A 151 -34.16 18.48 -7.41
N LEU A 152 -33.78 19.51 -8.16
CA LEU A 152 -32.44 19.58 -8.84
C LEU A 152 -31.32 19.96 -7.86
N LEU A 153 -31.69 20.60 -6.74
CA LEU A 153 -30.76 21.01 -5.69
C LEU A 153 -30.66 19.99 -4.56
N SER A 154 -31.69 19.16 -4.36
CA SER A 154 -31.58 17.99 -3.48
C SER A 154 -30.55 17.06 -4.13
N SER A 155 -29.34 17.07 -3.60
CA SER A 155 -28.24 16.20 -4.00
C SER A 155 -28.51 14.76 -3.57
N ASP A 156 -29.58 14.15 -4.10
CA ASP A 156 -29.64 12.72 -4.16
C ASP A 156 -28.53 12.30 -5.15
N SER A 157 -27.39 12.01 -4.58
CA SER A 157 -26.19 11.41 -5.17
C SER A 157 -26.17 11.41 -6.70
N LEU A 158 -25.92 12.59 -7.32
CA LEU A 158 -25.61 12.70 -8.75
C LEU A 158 -24.30 11.98 -9.09
N VAL A 159 -23.50 11.67 -8.08
CA VAL A 159 -22.28 10.90 -8.17
C VAL A 159 -22.50 9.58 -7.43
N ARG A 160 -22.80 8.53 -8.17
CA ARG A 160 -22.71 7.18 -7.63
C ARG A 160 -21.26 6.72 -7.74
N GLU A 161 -20.64 6.46 -6.61
CA GLU A 161 -19.34 5.81 -6.57
C GLU A 161 -19.48 4.41 -7.19
N VAL A 162 -19.06 4.26 -8.44
CA VAL A 162 -19.08 2.98 -9.13
C VAL A 162 -17.64 2.49 -9.19
N SER A 163 -17.34 1.46 -8.42
CA SER A 163 -16.08 0.73 -8.58
C SER A 163 -16.00 0.17 -9.99
N LEU A 164 -14.94 0.50 -10.74
CA LEU A 164 -14.66 -0.04 -12.09
C LEU A 164 -14.58 -1.58 -12.12
N GLY A 165 -14.32 -2.22 -10.98
CA GLY A 165 -14.28 -3.68 -10.82
C GLY A 165 -15.45 -4.27 -10.02
N GLY A 166 -16.46 -3.47 -9.65
CA GLY A 166 -17.59 -3.91 -8.84
C GLY A 166 -17.26 -4.15 -7.36
N ARG A 167 -16.07 -3.77 -6.91
CA ARG A 167 -15.57 -3.96 -5.54
C ARG A 167 -14.98 -2.67 -5.03
N THR A 168 -15.51 -2.15 -3.94
CA THR A 168 -14.94 -1.03 -3.19
C THR A 168 -13.90 -1.58 -2.22
N ILE A 169 -12.69 -1.07 -2.29
CA ILE A 169 -11.60 -1.44 -1.38
C ILE A 169 -11.03 -0.14 -0.81
N ASP A 170 -10.74 -0.15 0.47
CA ASP A 170 -10.05 0.93 1.16
C ASP A 170 -8.77 1.31 0.44
N GLY A 171 -8.56 2.60 0.19
CA GLY A 171 -7.36 3.13 -0.49
C GLY A 171 -6.05 2.67 0.16
N ASN A 172 -6.10 2.33 1.45
CA ASN A 172 -4.96 1.88 2.24
C ASN A 172 -4.56 0.42 1.97
N VAL A 173 -5.44 -0.41 1.39
CA VAL A 173 -5.15 -1.83 1.12
C VAL A 173 -3.97 -2.01 0.16
N GLN A 174 -3.72 -1.04 -0.70
CA GLN A 174 -2.54 -1.05 -1.58
C GLN A 174 -1.22 -1.07 -0.81
N LEU A 175 -1.14 -0.40 0.34
CA LEU A 175 0.06 -0.43 1.21
C LEU A 175 0.35 -1.86 1.68
N PHE A 176 -0.70 -2.62 2.02
CA PHE A 176 -0.55 -4.01 2.44
C PHE A 176 -0.17 -4.94 1.29
N TYR A 177 -0.61 -4.68 0.06
CA TYR A 177 -0.13 -5.44 -1.11
C TYR A 177 1.35 -5.19 -1.37
N ALA A 178 1.80 -3.94 -1.25
CA ALA A 178 3.22 -3.60 -1.35
C ALA A 178 4.03 -4.20 -0.19
N LEU A 179 3.47 -4.29 1.02
CA LEU A 179 4.07 -4.97 2.16
C LEU A 179 4.26 -6.48 1.92
N ILE A 180 3.25 -7.16 1.37
CA ILE A 180 3.37 -8.57 1.00
C ILE A 180 4.44 -8.76 -0.10
N ALA A 181 4.48 -7.84 -1.08
CA ALA A 181 5.51 -7.86 -2.11
C ALA A 181 6.92 -7.67 -1.53
N MET A 182 7.09 -6.77 -0.56
CA MET A 182 8.34 -6.59 0.17
C MET A 182 8.73 -7.85 0.94
N ALA A 183 7.79 -8.49 1.64
CA ALA A 183 8.04 -9.73 2.37
C ALA A 183 8.50 -10.86 1.42
N CYS A 184 7.92 -10.97 0.23
CA CYS A 184 8.38 -11.88 -0.81
C CYS A 184 9.85 -11.60 -1.18
N LEU A 185 10.21 -10.33 -1.41
CA LEU A 185 11.59 -9.95 -1.76
C LEU A 185 12.57 -10.17 -0.61
N TYR A 186 12.13 -10.02 0.63
CA TYR A 186 12.98 -10.28 1.81
C TYR A 186 13.32 -11.77 1.98
N GLY A 187 12.66 -12.67 1.27
CA GLY A 187 13.13 -14.02 1.04
C GLY A 187 14.58 -14.08 0.48
N CYS A 188 15.12 -12.95 -0.01
CA CYS A 188 16.52 -12.83 -0.41
C CYS A 188 17.51 -13.13 0.72
N PHE A 189 17.18 -12.84 1.98
CA PHE A 189 18.03 -13.19 3.12
C PHE A 189 18.18 -14.71 3.29
N ILE A 190 17.09 -15.45 3.02
CA ILE A 190 17.11 -16.92 3.06
C ILE A 190 17.95 -17.47 1.91
N GLY A 191 17.76 -16.92 0.71
CA GLY A 191 18.54 -17.29 -0.49
C GLY A 191 20.03 -16.97 -0.36
N PHE A 192 20.36 -15.82 0.22
CA PHE A 192 21.72 -15.40 0.52
C PHE A 192 22.43 -16.38 1.47
N GLY A 193 21.75 -16.76 2.58
CA GLY A 193 22.28 -17.77 3.49
C GLY A 193 22.59 -19.11 2.81
N SER A 194 21.77 -19.50 1.81
CA SER A 194 22.06 -20.68 1.00
C SER A 194 23.30 -20.51 0.12
N ALA A 195 23.46 -19.35 -0.53
CA ALA A 195 24.63 -19.08 -1.37
C ALA A 195 25.93 -19.11 -0.56
N ILE A 196 25.95 -18.48 0.63
CA ILE A 196 27.11 -18.51 1.53
C ILE A 196 27.38 -19.94 2.02
N GLY A 197 26.36 -20.71 2.34
CA GLY A 197 26.48 -22.08 2.82
C GLY A 197 27.04 -23.08 1.82
N ILE A 198 27.27 -22.67 0.57
CA ILE A 198 27.84 -23.50 -0.52
C ILE A 198 29.22 -23.02 -0.94
N GLN A 199 29.64 -21.82 -0.52
CA GLN A 199 30.96 -21.24 -0.88
C GLN A 199 31.99 -21.57 0.20
N ALA A 200 32.94 -22.49 -0.15
CA ALA A 200 33.92 -23.02 0.78
C ALA A 200 34.87 -21.98 1.38
N ASN A 201 35.09 -20.88 0.67
CA ASN A 201 36.01 -19.80 1.06
C ASN A 201 35.41 -18.81 2.07
N ILE A 202 34.09 -18.90 2.36
CA ILE A 202 33.40 -17.90 3.22
C ILE A 202 33.27 -18.42 4.66
N THR A 203 32.85 -19.68 4.83
CA THR A 203 32.62 -20.24 6.16
C THR A 203 33.21 -21.62 6.33
N PRO A 204 33.75 -22.00 7.54
CA PRO A 204 34.25 -23.33 7.82
C PRO A 204 33.19 -24.42 7.61
N LEU A 205 31.92 -24.10 7.83
CA LEU A 205 30.80 -25.01 7.63
C LEU A 205 30.57 -25.29 6.13
N ALA A 206 30.68 -24.27 5.28
CA ALA A 206 30.57 -24.42 3.84
C ALA A 206 31.75 -25.23 3.29
N ALA A 207 33.00 -25.01 3.80
CA ALA A 207 34.15 -25.80 3.44
C ALA A 207 33.95 -27.31 3.73
N ARG A 208 33.45 -27.63 4.94
CA ARG A 208 33.12 -29.02 5.31
C ARG A 208 32.06 -29.64 4.40
N ARG A 209 31.05 -28.86 4.02
CA ARG A 209 30.00 -29.31 3.08
C ARG A 209 30.53 -29.58 1.69
N CYS A 210 31.47 -28.79 1.22
CA CYS A 210 32.08 -28.96 -0.11
C CYS A 210 32.99 -30.18 -0.21
N VAL A 211 33.60 -30.64 0.89
CA VAL A 211 34.47 -31.83 0.96
C VAL A 211 33.66 -33.12 1.06
N THR A 212 32.38 -33.07 1.41
CA THR A 212 31.53 -34.27 1.50
C THR A 212 31.35 -34.93 0.13
N PRO A 213 31.27 -36.28 0.04
CA PRO A 213 31.10 -37.03 -1.23
C PRO A 213 29.68 -36.90 -1.80
N THR A 214 29.07 -35.71 -1.65
CA THR A 214 27.72 -35.42 -2.14
C THR A 214 27.82 -34.57 -3.41
N HIS A 215 27.13 -34.96 -4.46
CA HIS A 215 27.13 -34.22 -5.71
C HIS A 215 26.71 -32.77 -5.50
N LYS A 216 27.54 -31.79 -5.89
CA LYS A 216 27.36 -30.35 -5.64
C LYS A 216 25.98 -29.84 -6.11
N LEU A 217 25.51 -30.33 -7.25
CA LEU A 217 24.19 -29.96 -7.77
C LEU A 217 23.04 -30.41 -6.84
N LYS A 218 23.15 -31.60 -6.23
CA LYS A 218 22.17 -32.11 -5.28
C LYS A 218 22.12 -31.25 -4.01
N LEU A 219 23.28 -30.79 -3.55
CA LEU A 219 23.39 -29.90 -2.40
C LEU A 219 22.71 -28.54 -2.68
N ILE A 220 23.03 -27.93 -3.84
CA ILE A 220 22.47 -26.66 -4.28
C ILE A 220 20.95 -26.73 -4.42
N LEU A 221 20.43 -27.75 -5.12
CA LEU A 221 19.00 -27.93 -5.32
C LEU A 221 18.25 -28.16 -3.99
N THR A 222 18.86 -28.94 -3.08
CA THR A 222 18.26 -29.17 -1.75
C THR A 222 18.17 -27.88 -0.93
N ASP A 223 19.26 -27.11 -0.91
CA ASP A 223 19.31 -25.83 -0.19
C ASP A 223 18.35 -24.79 -0.80
N GLN A 224 18.27 -24.74 -2.13
CA GLN A 224 17.36 -23.83 -2.84
C GLN A 224 15.89 -24.19 -2.55
N LEU A 225 15.54 -25.48 -2.63
CA LEU A 225 14.19 -25.95 -2.35
C LEU A 225 13.78 -25.68 -0.90
N THR A 226 14.72 -25.89 0.05
CA THR A 226 14.47 -25.58 1.46
C THR A 226 14.27 -24.10 1.71
N SER A 227 15.07 -23.24 1.05
CA SER A 227 14.96 -21.78 1.15
C SER A 227 13.65 -21.28 0.60
N PHE A 228 13.27 -21.81 -0.55
CA PHE A 228 12.00 -21.47 -1.17
C PHE A 228 10.81 -21.90 -0.29
N ALA A 229 10.82 -23.14 0.24
CA ALA A 229 9.76 -23.63 1.11
C ALA A 229 9.63 -22.74 2.38
N LEU A 230 10.78 -22.36 2.99
CA LEU A 230 10.78 -21.49 4.15
C LEU A 230 10.23 -20.10 3.80
N GLY A 231 10.76 -19.44 2.77
CA GLY A 231 10.31 -18.09 2.37
C GLY A 231 8.84 -18.06 1.95
N TYR A 232 8.34 -19.12 1.31
CA TYR A 232 6.91 -19.23 0.98
C TYR A 232 6.03 -19.37 2.22
N VAL A 233 6.46 -20.17 3.21
CA VAL A 233 5.76 -20.31 4.50
C VAL A 233 5.73 -18.97 5.25
N ASP A 234 6.84 -18.22 5.27
CA ASP A 234 6.90 -16.91 5.91
C ASP A 234 5.87 -15.92 5.32
N VAL A 235 5.73 -15.90 3.98
CA VAL A 235 4.74 -15.05 3.31
C VAL A 235 3.31 -15.53 3.57
N ILE A 236 3.07 -16.84 3.62
CA ILE A 236 1.74 -17.38 4.00
C ILE A 236 1.38 -16.94 5.42
N ILE A 237 2.31 -17.04 6.37
CA ILE A 237 2.08 -16.59 7.76
C ILE A 237 1.72 -15.10 7.78
N LEU A 238 2.42 -14.27 7.02
CA LEU A 238 2.10 -12.84 6.91
C LEU A 238 0.68 -12.62 6.35
N ILE A 239 0.31 -13.29 5.26
CA ILE A 239 -1.03 -13.15 4.65
C ILE A 239 -2.13 -13.58 5.64
N LEU A 240 -1.93 -14.70 6.35
CA LEU A 240 -2.86 -15.16 7.36
C LEU A 240 -2.97 -14.18 8.54
N TYR A 241 -1.84 -13.61 8.96
CA TYR A 241 -1.79 -12.57 9.99
C TYR A 241 -2.59 -11.33 9.59
N LEU A 242 -2.36 -10.81 8.39
CA LEU A 242 -3.08 -9.65 7.85
C LEU A 242 -4.59 -9.92 7.75
N ARG A 243 -4.98 -11.13 7.33
CA ARG A 243 -6.39 -11.47 7.15
C ARG A 243 -7.13 -11.76 8.45
N TYR A 244 -6.55 -12.56 9.35
CA TYR A 244 -7.26 -13.10 10.53
C TYR A 244 -6.98 -12.34 11.82
N ILE A 245 -5.84 -11.65 11.92
CA ILE A 245 -5.49 -10.89 13.13
C ILE A 245 -5.77 -9.40 12.90
N LEU A 246 -5.40 -8.85 11.74
CA LEU A 246 -5.69 -7.46 11.40
C LEU A 246 -7.01 -7.27 10.64
N ASN A 247 -7.78 -8.35 10.40
CA ASN A 247 -9.10 -8.34 9.75
C ASN A 247 -9.16 -7.61 8.40
N LEU A 248 -8.06 -7.61 7.64
CA LEU A 248 -8.05 -7.01 6.30
C LEU A 248 -8.88 -7.87 5.33
N ASP A 249 -9.81 -7.24 4.62
CA ASP A 249 -10.64 -7.94 3.64
C ASP A 249 -9.91 -8.14 2.31
N PHE A 250 -9.56 -9.38 2.01
CA PHE A 250 -9.00 -9.82 0.72
C PHE A 250 -10.05 -10.46 -0.19
N GLN A 251 -11.32 -10.17 0.02
CA GLN A 251 -12.47 -10.57 -0.83
C GLN A 251 -12.50 -12.04 -1.28
N GLY A 252 -12.02 -12.96 -0.45
CA GLY A 252 -12.16 -14.39 -0.66
C GLY A 252 -11.27 -15.04 -1.72
N GLN A 253 -10.42 -14.29 -2.44
CA GLN A 253 -9.57 -14.86 -3.50
C GLN A 253 -8.21 -15.40 -3.01
N MET A 254 -8.16 -15.94 -1.82
CA MET A 254 -6.96 -16.45 -1.16
C MET A 254 -6.15 -17.40 -2.05
N GLY A 255 -6.81 -18.28 -2.81
CA GLY A 255 -6.10 -19.24 -3.69
C GLY A 255 -5.23 -18.54 -4.74
N LYS A 256 -5.73 -17.49 -5.38
CA LYS A 256 -4.97 -16.71 -6.37
C LYS A 256 -3.84 -15.91 -5.71
N MET A 257 -4.08 -15.39 -4.50
CA MET A 257 -3.05 -14.69 -3.72
C MET A 257 -1.88 -15.63 -3.37
N LEU A 258 -2.15 -16.86 -2.99
CA LEU A 258 -1.13 -17.87 -2.72
C LEU A 258 -0.29 -18.18 -3.98
N VAL A 259 -0.89 -18.22 -5.16
CA VAL A 259 -0.15 -18.40 -6.43
C VAL A 259 0.80 -17.21 -6.69
N VAL A 260 0.35 -15.97 -6.51
CA VAL A 260 1.23 -14.79 -6.64
C VAL A 260 2.38 -14.85 -5.65
N SER A 261 2.08 -15.17 -4.39
CA SER A 261 3.08 -15.28 -3.32
C SER A 261 4.10 -16.39 -3.57
N PHE A 262 3.68 -17.49 -4.23
CA PHE A 262 4.57 -18.56 -4.66
C PHE A 262 5.66 -18.02 -5.61
N PHE A 263 5.28 -17.34 -6.69
CA PHE A 263 6.25 -16.74 -7.62
C PHE A 263 7.04 -15.60 -6.99
N GLY A 264 6.42 -14.79 -6.14
CA GLY A 264 7.07 -13.72 -5.41
C GLY A 264 8.18 -14.24 -4.48
N SER A 265 7.89 -15.27 -3.68
CA SER A 265 8.88 -15.90 -2.79
C SER A 265 10.02 -16.54 -3.58
N LEU A 266 9.71 -17.15 -4.73
CA LEU A 266 10.72 -17.75 -5.61
C LEU A 266 11.68 -16.69 -6.15
N ILE A 267 11.18 -15.52 -6.54
CA ILE A 267 12.01 -14.38 -6.98
C ILE A 267 12.90 -13.88 -5.84
N GLY A 268 12.33 -13.63 -4.66
CA GLY A 268 13.10 -13.14 -3.52
C GLY A 268 14.28 -14.07 -3.20
N VAL A 269 13.99 -15.36 -3.01
CA VAL A 269 15.03 -16.36 -2.72
C VAL A 269 16.08 -16.47 -3.85
N SER A 270 15.63 -16.44 -5.11
CA SER A 270 16.56 -16.51 -6.27
C SER A 270 17.43 -15.27 -6.39
N MET A 271 16.90 -14.08 -6.09
CA MET A 271 17.65 -12.83 -6.04
C MET A 271 18.73 -12.88 -4.95
N GLY A 272 18.39 -13.36 -3.76
CA GLY A 272 19.35 -13.54 -2.67
C GLY A 272 20.45 -14.52 -3.02
N MET A 273 20.12 -15.65 -3.66
CA MET A 273 21.10 -16.61 -4.13
C MET A 273 22.00 -16.01 -5.21
N PHE A 274 21.43 -15.26 -6.15
CA PHE A 274 22.17 -14.59 -7.20
C PHE A 274 23.17 -13.57 -6.64
N ILE A 275 22.73 -12.66 -5.78
CA ILE A 275 23.62 -11.66 -5.16
C ILE A 275 24.63 -12.32 -4.23
N GLY A 276 24.22 -13.36 -3.50
CA GLY A 276 25.12 -14.15 -2.65
C GLY A 276 26.23 -14.88 -3.41
N SER A 277 26.00 -15.15 -4.70
CA SER A 277 26.97 -15.79 -5.57
C SER A 277 28.10 -14.88 -6.07
N PHE A 278 28.09 -13.58 -5.78
CA PHE A 278 29.16 -12.63 -6.07
C PHE A 278 30.36 -12.83 -5.10
N GLY A 279 31.09 -13.91 -5.21
CA GLY A 279 32.13 -14.34 -4.27
C GLY A 279 33.27 -13.35 -3.99
N LYS A 280 33.51 -12.39 -4.90
CA LYS A 280 34.58 -11.38 -4.76
C LYS A 280 34.16 -10.13 -3.96
N MET A 281 32.88 -9.97 -3.68
CA MET A 281 32.36 -8.82 -2.95
C MET A 281 32.32 -9.08 -1.43
N GLN A 282 32.60 -8.06 -0.64
CA GLN A 282 32.46 -8.13 0.82
C GLN A 282 31.00 -8.44 1.21
N GLU A 283 30.81 -9.22 2.27
CA GLU A 283 29.49 -9.64 2.74
C GLU A 283 28.57 -8.46 3.03
N GLY A 284 29.07 -7.42 3.70
CA GLY A 284 28.30 -6.21 3.99
C GLY A 284 27.78 -5.49 2.73
N VAL A 285 28.57 -5.45 1.66
CA VAL A 285 28.17 -4.84 0.38
C VAL A 285 27.05 -5.67 -0.28
N ARG A 286 27.14 -6.99 -0.23
CA ARG A 286 26.10 -7.90 -0.76
C ARG A 286 24.78 -7.73 0.01
N ILE A 287 24.85 -7.64 1.34
CA ILE A 287 23.68 -7.37 2.19
C ILE A 287 23.08 -5.99 1.87
N GLY A 288 23.93 -4.97 1.74
CA GLY A 288 23.49 -3.63 1.35
C GLY A 288 22.82 -3.58 -0.01
N LEU A 289 23.31 -4.32 -0.99
CA LEU A 289 22.67 -4.46 -2.32
C LEU A 289 21.31 -5.14 -2.23
N MET A 290 21.18 -6.23 -1.47
CA MET A 290 19.90 -6.92 -1.29
C MET A 290 18.87 -6.01 -0.63
N LEU A 291 19.23 -5.33 0.46
CA LEU A 291 18.36 -4.38 1.14
C LEU A 291 17.99 -3.23 0.21
N GLY A 292 18.97 -2.62 -0.45
CA GLY A 292 18.74 -1.49 -1.35
C GLY A 292 17.80 -1.85 -2.49
N ILE A 293 18.04 -2.96 -3.19
CA ILE A 293 17.17 -3.42 -4.29
C ILE A 293 15.77 -3.72 -3.77
N SER A 294 15.65 -4.44 -2.65
CA SER A 294 14.34 -4.82 -2.09
C SER A 294 13.56 -3.60 -1.60
N MET A 295 14.21 -2.66 -0.89
CA MET A 295 13.54 -1.46 -0.38
C MET A 295 13.14 -0.49 -1.50
N VAL A 296 14.06 -0.22 -2.45
CA VAL A 296 13.75 0.64 -3.60
C VAL A 296 12.62 0.04 -4.44
N SER A 297 12.68 -1.27 -4.71
CA SER A 297 11.61 -1.98 -5.42
C SER A 297 10.27 -1.85 -4.73
N SER A 298 10.23 -2.02 -3.41
CA SER A 298 9.00 -1.95 -2.60
C SER A 298 8.49 -0.52 -2.46
N PHE A 299 9.38 0.46 -2.33
CA PHE A 299 9.00 1.88 -2.33
C PHE A 299 8.32 2.28 -3.64
N LEU A 300 8.90 1.90 -4.78
CA LEU A 300 8.32 2.16 -6.10
C LEU A 300 7.00 1.40 -6.34
N ALA A 301 6.78 0.29 -5.62
CA ALA A 301 5.52 -0.46 -5.65
C ALA A 301 4.41 0.17 -4.78
N GLY A 302 4.71 1.25 -4.03
CA GLY A 302 3.75 1.98 -3.22
C GLY A 302 3.77 1.66 -1.73
N LEU A 303 4.87 1.13 -1.17
CA LEU A 303 4.97 0.73 0.24
C LEU A 303 4.81 1.90 1.22
N MET A 304 5.33 3.09 0.89
CA MET A 304 5.25 4.28 1.75
C MET A 304 4.30 5.34 1.20
N ASN A 305 4.03 5.31 -0.09
CA ASN A 305 3.12 6.24 -0.75
C ASN A 305 2.34 5.47 -1.81
N GLY A 306 1.04 5.27 -1.59
CA GLY A 306 0.16 4.54 -2.49
C GLY A 306 0.15 5.08 -3.93
N ASN A 307 0.36 6.39 -4.10
CA ASN A 307 0.39 7.03 -5.41
C ASN A 307 1.73 6.86 -6.15
N MET A 308 2.78 6.33 -5.48
CA MET A 308 4.12 6.22 -6.08
C MET A 308 4.11 5.36 -7.34
N LYS A 309 3.36 4.27 -7.34
CA LYS A 309 3.22 3.38 -8.50
C LYS A 309 2.65 4.11 -9.72
N ASP A 310 1.68 4.99 -9.53
CA ASP A 310 1.06 5.78 -10.62
C ASP A 310 2.00 6.88 -11.12
N ILE A 311 2.76 7.49 -10.22
CA ILE A 311 3.79 8.48 -10.58
C ILE A 311 4.86 7.83 -11.47
N VAL A 312 5.32 6.63 -11.08
CA VAL A 312 6.30 5.86 -11.86
C VAL A 312 5.71 5.40 -13.20
N GLU A 313 4.44 4.96 -13.23
CA GLU A 313 3.78 4.55 -14.49
C GLU A 313 3.65 5.70 -15.48
N LYS A 314 3.38 6.92 -15.00
CA LYS A 314 3.30 8.12 -15.85
C LYS A 314 4.67 8.59 -16.32
N SER A 315 5.72 8.46 -15.50
CA SER A 315 7.05 9.00 -15.79
C SER A 315 7.94 8.00 -16.54
N VAL A 316 8.02 6.75 -16.04
CA VAL A 316 8.90 5.70 -16.57
C VAL A 316 8.20 4.32 -16.45
N PRO A 317 7.22 4.01 -17.31
CA PRO A 317 6.38 2.81 -17.22
C PRO A 317 7.18 1.50 -17.28
N PHE A 318 8.36 1.51 -17.91
CA PHE A 318 9.26 0.37 -17.99
C PHE A 318 9.73 -0.14 -16.62
N VAL A 319 9.94 0.77 -15.66
CA VAL A 319 10.37 0.41 -14.31
C VAL A 319 9.34 -0.48 -13.62
N ASN A 320 8.05 -0.12 -13.70
CA ASN A 320 6.99 -0.94 -13.10
C ASN A 320 6.87 -2.34 -13.72
N ARG A 321 7.25 -2.49 -14.99
CA ARG A 321 7.18 -3.77 -15.70
C ARG A 321 8.35 -4.72 -15.41
N ILE A 322 9.45 -4.19 -14.90
CA ILE A 322 10.63 -4.99 -14.49
C ILE A 322 10.72 -5.11 -12.97
N ASN A 323 10.11 -4.20 -12.23
CA ASN A 323 10.16 -4.24 -10.77
C ASN A 323 9.32 -5.41 -10.23
N PRO A 324 9.94 -6.42 -9.59
CA PRO A 324 9.21 -7.58 -9.09
C PRO A 324 8.20 -7.20 -7.99
N ALA A 325 8.50 -6.21 -7.13
CA ALA A 325 7.56 -5.75 -6.11
C ALA A 325 6.31 -5.12 -6.74
N SER A 326 6.48 -4.29 -7.79
CA SER A 326 5.36 -3.69 -8.52
C SER A 326 4.50 -4.74 -9.21
N LEU A 327 5.11 -5.79 -9.81
CA LEU A 327 4.39 -6.89 -10.45
C LEU A 327 3.58 -7.72 -9.44
N ILE A 328 4.15 -8.00 -8.25
CA ILE A 328 3.47 -8.73 -7.19
C ILE A 328 2.30 -7.90 -6.64
N SER A 329 2.55 -6.64 -6.26
CA SER A 329 1.51 -5.74 -5.76
C SER A 329 0.39 -5.53 -6.79
N ASP A 330 0.74 -5.38 -8.07
CA ASP A 330 -0.21 -5.26 -9.16
C ASP A 330 -1.06 -6.51 -9.37
N ALA A 331 -0.47 -7.70 -9.24
CA ALA A 331 -1.20 -8.95 -9.34
C ALA A 331 -2.22 -9.10 -8.21
N PHE A 332 -1.89 -8.68 -6.98
CA PHE A 332 -2.86 -8.62 -5.88
C PHE A 332 -3.98 -7.62 -6.16
N TYR A 333 -3.64 -6.47 -6.71
CA TYR A 333 -4.61 -5.44 -7.07
C TYR A 333 -5.57 -5.92 -8.16
N CYS A 334 -5.05 -6.63 -9.19
CA CYS A 334 -5.87 -7.22 -10.25
C CYS A 334 -6.89 -8.25 -9.71
N ILE A 335 -6.52 -9.05 -8.70
CA ILE A 335 -7.40 -10.07 -8.12
C ILE A 335 -8.51 -9.42 -7.28
N ASN A 336 -8.15 -8.43 -6.47
CA ASN A 336 -9.03 -7.93 -5.42
C ASN A 336 -9.84 -6.71 -5.85
N VAL A 337 -9.33 -5.90 -6.80
CA VAL A 337 -9.96 -4.64 -7.24
C VAL A 337 -10.54 -4.73 -8.64
N TYR A 338 -9.72 -5.06 -9.63
CA TYR A 338 -10.12 -4.95 -11.04
C TYR A 338 -10.77 -6.20 -11.62
N ASP A 339 -10.57 -7.37 -11.03
CA ASP A 339 -10.92 -8.68 -11.61
C ASP A 339 -10.37 -8.86 -13.06
N ASP A 340 -9.22 -8.22 -13.36
CA ASP A 340 -8.55 -8.30 -14.65
C ASP A 340 -7.60 -9.50 -14.70
N MET A 341 -8.13 -10.61 -15.20
CA MET A 341 -7.38 -11.85 -15.31
C MET A 341 -6.26 -11.77 -16.37
N THR A 342 -6.39 -10.96 -17.41
CA THR A 342 -5.37 -10.84 -18.47
C THR A 342 -4.10 -10.20 -17.91
N ARG A 343 -4.27 -9.11 -17.17
CA ARG A 343 -3.17 -8.40 -16.50
C ARG A 343 -2.53 -9.27 -15.40
N TYR A 344 -3.35 -10.00 -14.65
CA TYR A 344 -2.90 -10.96 -13.65
C TYR A 344 -1.98 -12.02 -14.24
N TYR A 345 -2.40 -12.72 -15.31
CA TYR A 345 -1.58 -13.75 -15.95
C TYR A 345 -0.32 -13.19 -16.59
N ARG A 346 -0.37 -12.01 -17.17
CA ARG A 346 0.82 -11.33 -17.69
C ARG A 346 1.85 -11.10 -16.59
N ASN A 347 1.43 -10.60 -15.44
CA ASN A 347 2.33 -10.38 -14.31
C ASN A 347 2.93 -11.68 -13.80
N LEU A 348 2.13 -12.76 -13.69
CA LEU A 348 2.65 -14.07 -13.29
C LEU A 348 3.67 -14.64 -14.28
N ILE A 349 3.43 -14.53 -15.57
CA ILE A 349 4.37 -14.99 -16.61
C ILE A 349 5.66 -14.19 -16.51
N THR A 350 5.59 -12.87 -16.37
CA THR A 350 6.77 -12.02 -16.20
C THR A 350 7.57 -12.41 -14.96
N LEU A 351 6.91 -12.63 -13.82
CA LEU A 351 7.54 -13.11 -12.59
C LEU A 351 8.20 -14.48 -12.79
N ALA A 352 7.54 -15.41 -13.47
CA ALA A 352 8.09 -16.73 -13.76
C ALA A 352 9.34 -16.65 -14.65
N VAL A 353 9.33 -15.82 -15.70
CA VAL A 353 10.48 -15.61 -16.57
C VAL A 353 11.65 -15.00 -15.78
N MET A 354 11.40 -13.99 -14.94
CA MET A 354 12.42 -13.40 -14.08
C MET A 354 13.03 -14.43 -13.12
N CYS A 355 12.22 -15.30 -12.52
CA CYS A 355 12.70 -16.41 -11.69
C CYS A 355 13.66 -17.32 -12.44
N VAL A 356 13.28 -17.77 -13.63
CA VAL A 356 14.10 -18.65 -14.45
C VAL A 356 15.44 -18.00 -14.78
N VAL A 357 15.42 -16.70 -15.16
CA VAL A 357 16.64 -15.95 -15.45
C VAL A 357 17.56 -15.85 -14.23
N LEU A 358 17.00 -15.50 -13.05
CA LEU A 358 17.79 -15.38 -11.81
C LEU A 358 18.37 -16.71 -11.35
N VAL A 359 17.59 -17.80 -11.43
CA VAL A 359 18.05 -19.14 -11.07
C VAL A 359 19.16 -19.61 -12.01
N MET A 360 19.00 -19.42 -13.32
CA MET A 360 20.05 -19.75 -14.29
C MET A 360 21.32 -18.93 -14.06
N ALA A 361 21.16 -17.60 -13.87
CA ALA A 361 22.30 -16.73 -13.60
C ALA A 361 23.05 -17.15 -12.32
N SER A 362 22.33 -17.45 -11.24
CA SER A 362 22.91 -17.96 -9.99
C SER A 362 23.67 -19.27 -10.21
N PHE A 363 23.05 -20.20 -10.95
CA PHE A 363 23.69 -21.50 -11.24
C PHE A 363 25.00 -21.35 -12.03
N PHE A 364 25.01 -20.50 -13.06
CA PHE A 364 26.23 -20.25 -13.85
C PHE A 364 27.34 -19.60 -13.02
N MET A 365 27.00 -18.68 -12.12
CA MET A 365 27.95 -18.02 -11.25
C MET A 365 28.58 -19.00 -10.25
N VAL A 366 27.77 -19.78 -9.54
CA VAL A 366 28.24 -20.78 -8.58
C VAL A 366 29.07 -21.88 -9.27
N ARG A 367 28.72 -22.25 -10.51
CA ARG A 367 29.48 -23.24 -11.28
C ARG A 367 30.85 -22.72 -11.71
N ARG A 368 30.98 -21.43 -12.00
CA ARG A 368 32.20 -20.79 -12.48
C ARG A 368 33.25 -20.58 -11.39
N GLU A 369 32.85 -20.53 -10.13
CA GLU A 369 33.80 -20.37 -9.03
C GLU A 369 34.64 -21.66 -8.87
N ARG A 370 35.92 -21.54 -9.19
CA ARG A 370 36.94 -22.53 -8.88
C ARG A 370 37.62 -22.09 -7.59
N TYR A 371 37.65 -22.96 -6.61
CA TYR A 371 38.37 -22.72 -5.37
C TYR A 371 39.81 -23.20 -5.59
N ASP A 372 40.76 -22.27 -5.62
CA ASP A 372 42.16 -22.55 -5.90
C ASP A 372 42.90 -23.16 -4.69
N SER A 373 42.28 -23.18 -3.50
CA SER A 373 42.81 -23.86 -2.32
C SER A 373 41.72 -24.20 -1.32
N ILE A 374 41.55 -25.47 -1.07
CA ILE A 374 40.87 -25.99 0.13
C ILE A 374 41.94 -26.72 0.94
#